data_fc014cc7d50e36f30065e453194d05cf
#
_entry.id   fc014cc7d50e36f30065e453194d05cf
#
_cell.length_a   1.000
_cell.length_b   1.000
_cell.length_c   1.000
_cell.angle_alpha   90.00
_cell.angle_beta   90.00
_cell.angle_gamma   90.00
#
_symmetry.space_group_name_H-M   'P 1'
#
loop_
_entity.id
_entity.type
_entity.pdbx_description
1 polymer ?
#
loop_
_entity_poly.entity_id
_entity_poly.type
_entity_poly.pdbx_seq_one_letter_code
_entity_poly.pdbx_strand_id
1 'polypeptide(L)'
;FAFVSFFIGIIGFSTALVAQYFGAERYQNCPRVLTQSILFSCLSVPIILALIPVGRWVLATAGLSDIEVVQAKTYLTILMAGTALDLIRHSLNSYFGGLGKTKVILLSTFVMAIANVGANYVLIFGKLGFPELGIVGAGYGTVFAWFTGALTLAIIYFRQIKFPEYQILKSFQLDLRILKKLIRYGFASG
;
A
#
# COMPACT_ATOMS: atom_id res chain seq x y z
N PHE A 1 6.65 1.22 11.28
CA PHE A 1 6.01 2.25 10.41
C PHE A 1 7.01 3.27 9.87
N ALA A 2 7.98 3.79 10.64
CA ALA A 2 8.90 4.84 10.20
C ALA A 2 9.60 4.52 8.86
N PHE A 3 10.07 3.28 8.67
CA PHE A 3 10.74 2.87 7.43
C PHE A 3 9.81 2.87 6.20
N VAL A 4 8.55 2.56 6.41
CA VAL A 4 7.55 2.45 5.32
C VAL A 4 6.97 3.82 4.99
N SER A 5 6.84 4.72 5.98
CA SER A 5 6.29 6.07 5.82
C SER A 5 7.03 6.88 4.78
N PHE A 6 8.35 6.74 4.70
CA PHE A 6 9.17 7.39 3.68
C PHE A 6 8.73 7.01 2.25
N PHE A 7 8.53 5.71 2.00
CA PHE A 7 8.08 5.25 0.68
C PHE A 7 6.63 5.65 0.40
N ILE A 8 5.78 5.64 1.44
CA ILE A 8 4.39 6.11 1.33
C ILE A 8 4.35 7.60 0.97
N GLY A 9 5.24 8.43 1.55
CA GLY A 9 5.34 9.85 1.22
C GLY A 9 5.69 10.07 -0.25
N ILE A 10 6.68 9.34 -0.78
CA ILE A 10 7.03 9.41 -2.20
C ILE A 10 5.86 8.99 -3.09
N ILE A 11 5.19 7.88 -2.75
CA ILE A 11 4.00 7.41 -3.48
C ILE A 11 2.87 8.44 -3.41
N GLY A 12 2.68 9.08 -2.25
CA GLY A 12 1.66 10.10 -2.02
C GLY A 12 1.76 11.29 -2.97
N PHE A 13 2.99 11.66 -3.38
CA PHE A 13 3.19 12.72 -4.38
C PHE A 13 2.55 12.39 -5.75
N SER A 14 2.32 11.11 -6.05
CA SER A 14 1.62 10.72 -7.28
C SER A 14 0.21 11.33 -7.37
N THR A 15 -0.44 11.63 -6.23
CA THR A 15 -1.72 12.34 -6.18
C THR A 15 -1.64 13.69 -6.88
N ALA A 16 -0.59 14.48 -6.60
CA ALA A 16 -0.37 15.79 -7.22
C ALA A 16 -0.09 15.66 -8.73
N LEU A 17 0.72 14.66 -9.14
CA LEU A 17 1.00 14.44 -10.56
C LEU A 17 -0.26 14.01 -11.32
N VAL A 18 -1.08 13.12 -10.76
CA VAL A 18 -2.34 12.71 -11.38
C VAL A 18 -3.29 13.90 -11.48
N ALA A 19 -3.43 14.70 -10.43
CA ALA A 19 -4.27 15.90 -10.43
C ALA A 19 -3.83 16.91 -11.49
N GLN A 20 -2.52 17.14 -11.65
CA GLN A 20 -1.96 18.01 -12.69
C GLN A 20 -2.31 17.52 -14.10
N TYR A 21 -2.10 16.22 -14.39
CA TYR A 21 -2.41 15.67 -15.70
C TYR A 21 -3.92 15.66 -15.97
N PHE A 22 -4.72 15.36 -14.94
CA PHE A 22 -6.17 15.38 -15.04
C PHE A 22 -6.71 16.79 -15.31
N GLY A 23 -6.24 17.82 -14.56
CA GLY A 23 -6.61 19.21 -14.76
C GLY A 23 -6.14 19.81 -16.09
N ALA A 24 -5.05 19.25 -16.68
CA ALA A 24 -4.55 19.61 -18.00
C ALA A 24 -5.22 18.79 -19.13
N GLU A 25 -6.28 18.03 -18.85
CA GLU A 25 -7.00 17.15 -19.78
C GLU A 25 -6.14 16.06 -20.46
N ARG A 26 -4.96 15.78 -19.88
CA ARG A 26 -4.05 14.74 -20.36
C ARG A 26 -4.36 13.39 -19.70
N TYR A 27 -5.58 12.91 -19.84
CA TYR A 27 -6.13 11.74 -19.15
C TYR A 27 -5.29 10.47 -19.33
N GLN A 28 -4.68 10.29 -20.51
CA GLN A 28 -3.80 9.14 -20.81
C GLN A 28 -2.54 9.08 -19.93
N ASN A 29 -2.09 10.20 -19.32
CA ASN A 29 -0.94 10.25 -18.45
C ASN A 29 -1.27 9.85 -17.02
N CYS A 30 -2.53 9.94 -16.59
CA CYS A 30 -2.92 9.55 -15.23
C CYS A 30 -2.64 8.08 -14.92
N PRO A 31 -3.02 7.09 -15.76
CA PRO A 31 -2.65 5.69 -15.54
C PRO A 31 -1.14 5.43 -15.64
N ARG A 32 -0.41 6.22 -16.46
CA ARG A 32 1.06 6.11 -16.51
C ARG A 32 1.71 6.49 -15.19
N VAL A 33 1.22 7.52 -14.50
CA VAL A 33 1.69 7.87 -13.14
C VAL A 33 1.44 6.71 -12.18
N LEU A 34 0.25 6.09 -12.22
CA LEU A 34 -0.05 4.93 -11.39
C LEU A 34 0.91 3.77 -11.67
N THR A 35 1.17 3.45 -12.94
CA THR A 35 2.11 2.39 -13.33
C THR A 35 3.51 2.66 -12.77
N GLN A 36 4.03 3.90 -12.86
CA GLN A 36 5.32 4.25 -12.29
C GLN A 36 5.31 4.19 -10.75
N SER A 37 4.20 4.57 -10.11
CA SER A 37 4.03 4.48 -8.66
C SER A 37 4.03 3.02 -8.17
N ILE A 38 3.34 2.11 -8.88
CA ILE A 38 3.36 0.67 -8.58
C ILE A 38 4.76 0.09 -8.82
N LEU A 39 5.43 0.48 -9.92
CA LEU A 39 6.80 0.04 -10.18
C LEU A 39 7.75 0.48 -9.05
N PHE A 40 7.66 1.73 -8.61
CA PHE A 40 8.41 2.23 -7.46
C PHE A 40 8.08 1.44 -6.19
N SER A 41 6.81 1.13 -5.94
CA SER A 41 6.37 0.29 -4.82
C SER A 41 7.06 -1.08 -4.87
N CYS A 42 7.05 -1.76 -6.01
CA CYS A 42 7.69 -3.06 -6.18
C CYS A 42 9.22 -2.99 -5.96
N LEU A 43 9.88 -1.94 -6.47
CA LEU A 43 11.32 -1.74 -6.29
C LEU A 43 11.68 -1.41 -4.84
N SER A 44 10.76 -0.84 -4.05
CA SER A 44 10.96 -0.51 -2.64
C SER A 44 10.87 -1.75 -1.74
N VAL A 45 10.14 -2.80 -2.15
CA VAL A 45 9.92 -4.00 -1.32
C VAL A 45 11.23 -4.68 -0.90
N PRO A 46 12.19 -4.97 -1.78
CA PRO A 46 13.46 -5.59 -1.37
C PRO A 46 14.22 -4.75 -0.33
N ILE A 47 14.18 -3.41 -0.46
CA ILE A 47 14.81 -2.50 0.49
C ILE A 47 14.13 -2.60 1.85
N ILE A 48 12.79 -2.60 1.88
CA ILE A 48 12.02 -2.73 3.11
C ILE A 48 12.28 -4.08 3.78
N LEU A 49 12.30 -5.16 3.01
CA LEU A 49 12.61 -6.50 3.54
C LEU A 49 14.02 -6.59 4.11
N ALA A 50 15.00 -5.93 3.48
CA ALA A 50 16.36 -5.85 3.99
C ALA A 50 16.47 -5.08 5.32
N LEU A 51 15.48 -4.25 5.67
CA LEU A 51 15.40 -3.54 6.95
C LEU A 51 14.77 -4.37 8.09
N ILE A 52 14.23 -5.57 7.82
CA ILE A 52 13.65 -6.44 8.86
C ILE A 52 14.67 -6.73 9.99
N PRO A 53 15.93 -7.11 9.73
CA PRO A 53 16.91 -7.34 10.79
C PRO A 53 17.14 -6.12 11.68
N VAL A 54 17.18 -4.91 11.06
CA VAL A 54 17.34 -3.64 11.80
C VAL A 54 16.15 -3.41 12.72
N GLY A 55 14.92 -3.56 12.23
CA GLY A 55 13.70 -3.42 13.03
C GLY A 55 13.65 -4.42 14.18
N ARG A 56 14.07 -5.68 13.95
CA ARG A 56 14.15 -6.72 14.98
C ARG A 56 15.20 -6.42 16.02
N TRP A 57 16.33 -5.82 15.63
CA TRP A 57 17.38 -5.39 16.56
C TRP A 57 16.88 -4.25 17.46
N VAL A 58 16.22 -3.23 16.89
CA VAL A 58 15.61 -2.13 17.65
C VAL A 58 14.62 -2.65 18.68
N LEU A 59 13.74 -3.59 18.30
CA LEU A 59 12.79 -4.20 19.23
C LEU A 59 13.49 -5.01 20.35
N ALA A 60 14.62 -5.60 20.08
CA ALA A 60 15.39 -6.32 21.10
C ALA A 60 16.01 -5.39 22.17
N THR A 61 16.24 -4.12 21.82
CA THR A 61 16.82 -3.10 22.74
C THR A 61 15.77 -2.20 23.37
N ALA A 62 14.47 -2.44 23.10
CA ALA A 62 13.37 -1.58 23.57
C ALA A 62 12.96 -1.76 25.04
N GLY A 63 13.64 -2.63 25.81
CA GLY A 63 13.33 -2.85 27.24
C GLY A 63 12.02 -3.62 27.47
N LEU A 64 11.53 -4.36 26.49
CA LEU A 64 10.36 -5.24 26.57
C LEU A 64 10.74 -6.58 27.21
N SER A 65 9.79 -7.31 27.79
CA SER A 65 9.98 -8.67 28.23
C SER A 65 10.31 -9.63 27.07
N ASP A 66 10.96 -10.75 27.33
CA ASP A 66 11.36 -11.71 26.30
C ASP A 66 10.19 -12.19 25.44
N ILE A 67 9.01 -12.39 26.06
CA ILE A 67 7.79 -12.82 25.39
C ILE A 67 7.29 -11.72 24.43
N GLU A 68 7.25 -10.47 24.91
CA GLU A 68 6.82 -9.32 24.10
C GLU A 68 7.77 -9.06 22.94
N VAL A 69 9.10 -9.22 23.14
CA VAL A 69 10.10 -9.08 22.08
C VAL A 69 9.86 -10.10 20.96
N VAL A 70 9.62 -11.37 21.30
CA VAL A 70 9.34 -12.42 20.32
C VAL A 70 8.08 -12.11 19.52
N GLN A 71 7.01 -11.72 20.21
CA GLN A 71 5.73 -11.36 19.58
C GLN A 71 5.87 -10.15 18.67
N ALA A 72 6.53 -9.09 19.14
CA ALA A 72 6.74 -7.86 18.37
C ALA A 72 7.60 -8.09 17.12
N LYS A 73 8.67 -8.92 17.23
CA LYS A 73 9.50 -9.29 16.08
C LYS A 73 8.72 -10.09 15.04
N THR A 74 7.85 -11.00 15.47
CA THR A 74 7.00 -11.78 14.57
C THR A 74 5.99 -10.89 13.87
N TYR A 75 5.28 -10.04 14.62
CA TYR A 75 4.34 -9.07 14.08
C TYR A 75 4.98 -8.11 13.07
N LEU A 76 6.15 -7.52 13.43
CA LEU A 76 6.92 -6.68 12.53
C LEU A 76 7.25 -7.40 11.22
N THR A 77 7.73 -8.64 11.31
CA THR A 77 8.11 -9.44 10.13
C THR A 77 6.93 -9.67 9.19
N ILE A 78 5.75 -10.02 9.74
CA ILE A 78 4.52 -10.22 8.97
C ILE A 78 4.12 -8.93 8.25
N LEU A 79 4.09 -7.80 8.97
CA LEU A 79 3.72 -6.52 8.38
C LEU A 79 4.71 -6.08 7.30
N MET A 80 6.01 -6.21 7.54
CA MET A 80 7.02 -5.83 6.54
C MET A 80 6.96 -6.73 5.30
N ALA A 81 6.68 -8.02 5.46
CA ALA A 81 6.44 -8.93 4.33
C ALA A 81 5.18 -8.55 3.54
N GLY A 82 4.11 -8.10 4.23
CA GLY A 82 2.87 -7.64 3.61
C GLY A 82 2.93 -6.23 3.00
N THR A 83 4.00 -5.47 3.22
CA THR A 83 4.11 -4.05 2.81
C THR A 83 3.92 -3.84 1.30
N ALA A 84 4.28 -4.82 0.47
CA ALA A 84 4.04 -4.75 -0.97
C ALA A 84 2.57 -4.43 -1.30
N LEU A 85 1.63 -5.10 -0.61
CA LEU A 85 0.19 -4.89 -0.78
C LEU A 85 -0.23 -3.50 -0.32
N ASP A 86 0.33 -3.03 0.79
CA ASP A 86 0.03 -1.71 1.31
C ASP A 86 0.54 -0.59 0.39
N LEU A 87 1.75 -0.69 -0.14
CA LEU A 87 2.30 0.30 -1.09
C LEU A 87 1.52 0.33 -2.41
N ILE A 88 1.09 -0.83 -2.93
CA ILE A 88 0.22 -0.91 -4.12
C ILE A 88 -1.14 -0.26 -3.83
N ARG A 89 -1.72 -0.53 -2.67
CA ARG A 89 -2.96 0.11 -2.21
C ARG A 89 -2.79 1.64 -2.12
N HIS A 90 -1.69 2.13 -1.56
CA HIS A 90 -1.38 3.56 -1.51
C HIS A 90 -1.23 4.18 -2.90
N SER A 91 -0.60 3.48 -3.85
CA SER A 91 -0.49 3.93 -5.25
C SER A 91 -1.85 4.10 -5.90
N LEU A 92 -2.76 3.12 -5.71
CA LEU A 92 -4.12 3.18 -6.21
C LEU A 92 -4.95 4.28 -5.52
N ASN A 93 -4.81 4.45 -4.20
CA ASN A 93 -5.42 5.54 -3.45
C ASN A 93 -5.01 6.90 -3.99
N SER A 94 -3.70 7.09 -4.21
CA SER A 94 -3.14 8.33 -4.76
C SER A 94 -3.68 8.62 -6.17
N TYR A 95 -3.84 7.59 -7.01
CA TYR A 95 -4.45 7.73 -8.32
C TYR A 95 -5.90 8.23 -8.23
N PHE A 96 -6.75 7.59 -7.42
CA PHE A 96 -8.13 8.02 -7.26
C PHE A 96 -8.25 9.36 -6.54
N GLY A 97 -7.35 9.66 -5.62
CA GLY A 97 -7.24 10.96 -4.95
C GLY A 97 -6.96 12.09 -5.95
N GLY A 98 -5.99 11.88 -6.84
CA GLY A 98 -5.64 12.83 -7.90
C GLY A 98 -6.76 13.05 -8.92
N LEU A 99 -7.63 12.07 -9.15
CA LEU A 99 -8.84 12.20 -9.97
C LEU A 99 -10.02 12.83 -9.22
N GLY A 100 -9.88 13.15 -7.91
CA GLY A 100 -10.97 13.63 -7.07
C GLY A 100 -12.05 12.59 -6.76
N LYS A 101 -11.79 11.29 -7.02
CA LYS A 101 -12.75 10.19 -6.80
C LYS A 101 -12.76 9.71 -5.35
N THR A 102 -13.00 10.60 -4.39
CA THR A 102 -12.95 10.32 -2.94
C THR A 102 -13.93 9.25 -2.49
N LYS A 103 -15.10 9.12 -3.15
CA LYS A 103 -16.07 8.04 -2.87
C LYS A 103 -15.48 6.64 -3.08
N VAL A 104 -14.60 6.48 -4.06
CA VAL A 104 -13.92 5.19 -4.33
C VAL A 104 -12.96 4.86 -3.21
N ILE A 105 -12.21 5.86 -2.73
CA ILE A 105 -11.29 5.71 -1.59
C ILE A 105 -12.07 5.34 -0.33
N LEU A 106 -13.17 6.04 -0.05
CA LEU A 106 -14.02 5.76 1.09
C LEU A 106 -14.58 4.33 1.06
N LEU A 107 -15.08 3.87 -0.10
CA LEU A 107 -15.57 2.51 -0.28
C LEU A 107 -14.46 1.48 0.01
N SER A 108 -13.26 1.67 -0.56
CA SER A 108 -12.12 0.78 -0.33
C SER A 108 -11.72 0.75 1.15
N THR A 109 -11.68 1.90 1.81
CA THR A 109 -11.36 2.00 3.25
C THR A 109 -12.40 1.28 4.10
N PHE A 110 -13.68 1.41 3.77
CA PHE A 110 -14.77 0.73 4.47
C PHE A 110 -14.70 -0.79 4.32
N VAL A 111 -14.49 -1.29 3.10
CA VAL A 111 -14.29 -2.74 2.83
C VAL A 111 -13.07 -3.25 3.59
N MET A 112 -11.96 -2.52 3.56
CA MET A 112 -10.74 -2.85 4.28
C MET A 112 -10.97 -2.92 5.80
N ALA A 113 -11.73 -1.98 6.37
CA ALA A 113 -12.03 -1.95 7.80
C ALA A 113 -12.86 -3.16 8.22
N ILE A 114 -13.92 -3.50 7.48
CA ILE A 114 -14.73 -4.70 7.74
C ILE A 114 -13.87 -5.95 7.64
N ALA A 115 -13.06 -6.08 6.59
CA ALA A 115 -12.18 -7.22 6.41
C ALA A 115 -11.16 -7.35 7.56
N ASN A 116 -10.60 -6.22 8.03
CA ASN A 116 -9.68 -6.20 9.16
C ASN A 116 -10.35 -6.70 10.46
N VAL A 117 -11.52 -6.15 10.79
CA VAL A 117 -12.27 -6.56 11.99
C VAL A 117 -12.63 -8.04 11.92
N GLY A 118 -13.16 -8.50 10.78
CA GLY A 118 -13.54 -9.91 10.59
C GLY A 118 -12.35 -10.86 10.67
N ALA A 119 -11.25 -10.55 9.97
CA ALA A 119 -10.05 -11.37 9.98
C ALA A 119 -9.39 -11.39 11.37
N ASN A 120 -9.33 -10.24 12.05
CA ASN A 120 -8.81 -10.16 13.42
C ASN A 120 -9.65 -11.00 14.38
N TYR A 121 -11.00 -10.93 14.31
CA TYR A 121 -11.88 -11.73 15.15
C TYR A 121 -11.62 -13.23 14.96
N VAL A 122 -11.46 -13.67 13.72
CA VAL A 122 -11.24 -15.10 13.41
C VAL A 122 -9.84 -15.55 13.82
N LEU A 123 -8.80 -14.78 13.47
CA LEU A 123 -7.41 -15.22 13.62
C LEU A 123 -6.84 -14.95 15.01
N ILE A 124 -7.25 -13.88 15.69
CA ILE A 124 -6.79 -13.60 17.05
C ILE A 124 -7.39 -14.60 18.03
N PHE A 125 -8.72 -14.83 17.94
CA PHE A 125 -9.47 -15.62 18.89
C PHE A 125 -9.71 -17.08 18.45
N GLY A 126 -9.15 -17.52 17.34
CA GLY A 126 -9.28 -18.90 16.88
C GLY A 126 -10.70 -19.33 16.58
N LYS A 127 -11.51 -18.48 15.91
CA LYS A 127 -12.90 -18.79 15.57
C LYS A 127 -13.01 -19.49 14.22
N LEU A 128 -14.17 -20.08 13.93
CA LEU A 128 -14.48 -20.76 12.66
C LEU A 128 -13.51 -21.89 12.29
N GLY A 129 -12.93 -22.56 13.27
CA GLY A 129 -12.00 -23.69 13.06
C GLY A 129 -10.54 -23.30 12.85
N PHE A 130 -10.20 -22.02 12.92
CA PHE A 130 -8.82 -21.54 12.90
C PHE A 130 -8.19 -21.67 14.31
N PRO A 131 -6.85 -21.89 14.39
CA PRO A 131 -6.15 -21.84 15.66
C PRO A 131 -6.10 -20.40 16.21
N GLU A 132 -6.05 -20.27 17.53
CA GLU A 132 -5.83 -18.99 18.19
C GLU A 132 -4.38 -18.53 17.96
N LEU A 133 -4.23 -17.47 17.15
CA LEU A 133 -2.91 -16.95 16.74
C LEU A 133 -2.50 -15.69 17.52
N GLY A 134 -3.40 -15.10 18.33
CA GLY A 134 -3.11 -13.90 19.10
C GLY A 134 -2.58 -12.75 18.22
N ILE A 135 -1.41 -12.19 18.59
CA ILE A 135 -0.79 -11.07 17.88
C ILE A 135 -0.35 -11.42 16.44
N VAL A 136 0.01 -12.68 16.19
CA VAL A 136 0.34 -13.17 14.84
C VAL A 136 -0.92 -13.10 13.96
N GLY A 137 -2.07 -13.47 14.52
CA GLY A 137 -3.36 -13.35 13.86
C GLY A 137 -3.71 -11.90 13.49
N ALA A 138 -3.40 -10.93 14.38
CA ALA A 138 -3.57 -9.51 14.11
C ALA A 138 -2.69 -9.05 12.93
N GLY A 139 -1.45 -9.56 12.83
CA GLY A 139 -0.56 -9.28 11.71
C GLY A 139 -1.13 -9.76 10.38
N TYR A 140 -1.57 -11.02 10.31
CA TYR A 140 -2.19 -11.58 9.11
C TYR A 140 -3.51 -10.92 8.77
N GLY A 141 -4.34 -10.57 9.77
CA GLY A 141 -5.59 -9.84 9.57
C GLY A 141 -5.36 -8.46 8.94
N THR A 142 -4.28 -7.77 9.35
CA THR A 142 -3.90 -6.48 8.77
C THR A 142 -3.45 -6.62 7.30
N VAL A 143 -2.60 -7.61 7.00
CA VAL A 143 -2.15 -7.88 5.61
C VAL A 143 -3.34 -8.27 4.73
N PHE A 144 -4.26 -9.08 5.24
CA PHE A 144 -5.50 -9.44 4.54
C PHE A 144 -6.37 -8.20 4.26
N ALA A 145 -6.48 -7.27 5.21
CA ALA A 145 -7.18 -6.01 5.01
C ALA A 145 -6.53 -5.17 3.90
N TRP A 146 -5.20 -5.03 3.87
CA TRP A 146 -4.50 -4.35 2.78
C TRP A 146 -4.79 -4.98 1.42
N PHE A 147 -4.80 -6.31 1.35
CA PHE A 147 -5.17 -7.04 0.14
C PHE A 147 -6.59 -6.71 -0.32
N THR A 148 -7.59 -6.75 0.58
CA THR A 148 -8.99 -6.45 0.22
C THR A 148 -9.18 -4.99 -0.23
N GLY A 149 -8.50 -4.05 0.43
CA GLY A 149 -8.49 -2.65 0.03
C GLY A 149 -7.85 -2.44 -1.35
N ALA A 150 -6.68 -3.03 -1.59
CA ALA A 150 -6.00 -2.98 -2.89
C ALA A 150 -6.83 -3.63 -4.00
N LEU A 151 -7.44 -4.79 -3.73
CA LEU A 151 -8.30 -5.50 -4.68
C LEU A 151 -9.53 -4.67 -5.06
N THR A 152 -10.18 -4.04 -4.08
CA THR A 152 -11.34 -3.15 -4.32
C THR A 152 -10.97 -2.00 -5.27
N LEU A 153 -9.84 -1.33 -5.00
CA LEU A 153 -9.36 -0.24 -5.86
C LEU A 153 -8.94 -0.74 -7.24
N ALA A 154 -8.27 -1.89 -7.32
CA ALA A 154 -7.85 -2.49 -8.58
C ALA A 154 -9.05 -2.86 -9.47
N ILE A 155 -10.10 -3.47 -8.89
CA ILE A 155 -11.33 -3.79 -9.63
C ILE A 155 -11.95 -2.52 -10.21
N ILE A 156 -12.04 -1.45 -9.42
CA ILE A 156 -12.61 -0.17 -9.89
C ILE A 156 -11.70 0.47 -10.93
N TYR A 157 -10.37 0.38 -10.77
CA TYR A 157 -9.40 0.86 -11.76
C TYR A 157 -9.57 0.15 -13.11
N PHE A 158 -9.62 -1.17 -13.13
CA PHE A 158 -9.79 -1.93 -14.37
C PHE A 158 -11.15 -1.75 -15.02
N ARG A 159 -12.20 -1.42 -14.26
CA ARG A 159 -13.49 -0.99 -14.84
C ARG A 159 -13.38 0.30 -15.66
N GLN A 160 -12.35 1.11 -15.46
CA GLN A 160 -12.11 2.33 -16.26
C GLN A 160 -11.55 2.04 -17.67
N ILE A 161 -11.15 0.78 -17.98
CA ILE A 161 -10.76 0.37 -19.35
C ILE A 161 -11.85 0.73 -20.39
N LYS A 162 -13.11 0.80 -19.96
CA LYS A 162 -14.24 1.21 -20.81
C LYS A 162 -14.14 2.65 -21.32
N PHE A 163 -13.30 3.48 -20.69
CA PHE A 163 -13.11 4.88 -21.06
C PHE A 163 -11.81 5.01 -21.88
N PRO A 164 -11.91 5.16 -23.21
CA PRO A 164 -10.75 5.13 -24.11
C PRO A 164 -9.77 6.29 -23.89
N GLU A 165 -10.22 7.38 -23.30
CA GLU A 165 -9.42 8.56 -22.97
C GLU A 165 -8.25 8.25 -22.00
N TYR A 166 -8.41 7.28 -21.10
CA TYR A 166 -7.37 6.90 -20.13
C TYR A 166 -6.30 5.99 -20.74
N GLN A 167 -6.58 5.29 -21.84
CA GLN A 167 -5.64 4.35 -22.50
C GLN A 167 -4.93 3.41 -21.50
N ILE A 168 -5.66 2.83 -20.55
CA ILE A 168 -5.11 2.04 -19.44
C ILE A 168 -4.18 0.92 -19.93
N LEU A 169 -4.58 0.19 -20.98
CA LEU A 169 -3.77 -0.92 -21.52
C LEU A 169 -2.42 -0.46 -22.11
N LYS A 170 -2.32 0.80 -22.55
CA LYS A 170 -1.08 1.39 -23.07
C LYS A 170 -0.25 2.07 -21.98
N SER A 171 -0.74 2.14 -20.75
CA SER A 171 -0.04 2.78 -19.64
C SER A 171 1.05 1.90 -19.00
N PHE A 172 1.02 0.57 -19.25
CA PHE A 172 1.98 -0.40 -18.71
C PHE A 172 3.34 -0.32 -19.41
N GLN A 173 3.90 0.89 -19.46
CA GLN A 173 5.21 1.16 -20.04
C GLN A 173 6.05 1.94 -19.05
N LEU A 174 7.36 1.67 -19.04
CA LEU A 174 8.30 2.43 -18.22
C LEU A 174 8.43 3.85 -18.79
N ASP A 175 8.08 4.85 -17.97
CA ASP A 175 8.31 6.26 -18.25
C ASP A 175 9.26 6.85 -17.21
N LEU A 176 10.56 6.85 -17.55
CA LEU A 176 11.60 7.37 -16.67
C LEU A 176 11.44 8.85 -16.31
N ARG A 177 10.75 9.65 -17.15
CA ARG A 177 10.50 11.07 -16.85
C ARG A 177 9.50 11.21 -15.71
N ILE A 178 8.41 10.42 -15.75
CA ILE A 178 7.40 10.42 -14.67
C ILE A 178 8.01 9.83 -13.42
N LEU A 179 8.72 8.70 -13.51
CA LEU A 179 9.38 8.06 -12.38
C LEU A 179 10.39 9.00 -11.70
N LYS A 180 11.21 9.70 -12.49
CA LYS A 180 12.19 10.68 -11.96
C LYS A 180 11.49 11.84 -11.25
N LYS A 181 10.37 12.34 -11.79
CA LYS A 181 9.56 13.37 -11.12
C LYS A 181 8.99 12.85 -9.80
N LEU A 182 8.42 11.64 -9.80
CA LEU A 182 7.86 11.01 -8.61
C LEU A 182 8.92 10.93 -7.50
N ILE A 183 10.10 10.41 -7.80
CA ILE A 183 11.18 10.25 -6.81
C ILE A 183 11.71 11.63 -6.38
N ARG A 184 12.02 12.53 -7.31
CA ARG A 184 12.63 13.82 -7.00
C ARG A 184 11.76 14.71 -6.12
N TYR A 185 10.48 14.80 -6.43
CA TYR A 185 9.56 15.66 -5.68
C TYR A 185 8.92 14.95 -4.50
N GLY A 186 8.69 13.64 -4.63
CA GLY A 186 8.17 12.82 -3.54
C GLY A 186 9.16 12.67 -2.39
N PHE A 187 10.47 12.67 -2.66
CA PHE A 187 11.51 12.65 -1.63
C PHE A 187 11.41 13.84 -0.65
N ALA A 188 10.98 15.00 -1.12
CA ALA A 188 10.81 16.19 -0.27
C ALA A 188 9.55 16.12 0.62
N SER A 189 8.63 15.18 0.33
CA SER A 189 7.36 15.02 1.05
C SER A 189 7.32 13.76 1.95
N GLY A 190 8.29 12.84 1.85
CA GLY A 190 8.44 11.65 2.69
C GLY A 190 9.42 11.86 3.82
#